data_b52e7fcd5d69aaf2978ea1857879ef73
#
_entry.id   b52e7fcd5d69aaf2978ea1857879ef73
#
_cell.length_a   1.000
_cell.length_b   1.000
_cell.length_c   1.000
_cell.angle_alpha   90.00
_cell.angle_beta   90.00
_cell.angle_gamma   90.00
#
_symmetry.space_group_name_H-M   'P 1'
#
loop_
_entity.id
_entity.type
_entity.pdbx_description
1 polymer ?
#
loop_
_entity_poly.entity_id
_entity_poly.type
_entity_poly.pdbx_seq_one_letter_code
_entity_poly.pdbx_strand_id
1 'polypeptide(L)'
;MPLILISGYPSSGKTHRTTQLIANFTTRINHSNTPRIQRLTIHHISDDALSLPRTVYATARSEKDARATLSSAIKRVLTRDTIVIADAPNYIKGFRYQLYCEAKAVQTPSCVVHVGTSAEKCRELHASSTNPYENEVFENLIFRYEEPNGMNRWDSPLFTIPFEDPDPPYDEIWEAMVGSDGSKPKVVRPNAATVLKPAAEQNYLYELDRTTSEVIGLITAWLGDHPGEGGGEVSVQGSEQTISLPLNAPSLPQLQRLRRQFIGLNRQHSLSKSRIRDLFVDYLNDSFQT
;
A
#
# COMPACT_ATOMS: atom_id res chain seq x y z
N MET A 1 0.78 14.92 -6.39
CA MET A 1 1.19 15.98 -5.46
C MET A 1 2.08 15.42 -4.39
N PRO A 2 2.94 16.24 -3.75
CA PRO A 2 4.09 15.72 -3.04
C PRO A 2 3.78 15.05 -1.69
N LEU A 3 4.53 14.01 -1.37
CA LEU A 3 4.65 13.45 -0.04
C LEU A 3 6.05 13.79 0.51
N ILE A 4 6.12 14.52 1.60
CA ILE A 4 7.36 14.91 2.28
C ILE A 4 7.44 14.11 3.57
N LEU A 5 8.46 13.26 3.69
CA LEU A 5 8.72 12.47 4.89
C LEU A 5 9.79 13.18 5.72
N ILE A 6 9.43 13.63 6.91
CA ILE A 6 10.41 14.17 7.85
C ILE A 6 11.02 12.99 8.62
N SER A 7 12.35 12.90 8.64
CA SER A 7 13.07 11.83 9.33
C SER A 7 14.17 12.43 10.21
N GLY A 8 14.49 11.77 11.31
CA GLY A 8 15.51 12.21 12.26
C GLY A 8 15.28 11.56 13.62
N TYR A 9 16.29 11.64 14.49
CA TYR A 9 16.22 11.13 15.84
C TYR A 9 15.02 11.70 16.64
N PRO A 10 14.54 11.04 17.68
CA PRO A 10 13.62 11.67 18.61
C PRO A 10 14.26 12.93 19.20
N SER A 11 13.45 13.97 19.42
CA SER A 11 13.91 15.29 19.89
C SER A 11 14.92 16.02 18.98
N SER A 12 15.05 15.67 17.70
CA SER A 12 15.95 16.32 16.75
C SER A 12 15.45 17.67 16.20
N GLY A 13 14.24 18.10 16.54
CA GLY A 13 13.64 19.32 15.99
C GLY A 13 12.78 19.12 14.74
N LYS A 14 12.34 17.91 14.43
CA LYS A 14 11.50 17.60 13.25
C LYS A 14 10.30 18.52 13.12
N THR A 15 9.48 18.64 14.16
CA THR A 15 8.27 19.47 14.16
C THR A 15 8.58 20.95 13.96
N HIS A 16 9.72 21.44 14.46
CA HIS A 16 10.19 22.80 14.20
C HIS A 16 10.43 22.98 12.68
N ARG A 17 11.18 22.08 12.07
CA ARG A 17 11.47 22.12 10.62
C ARG A 17 10.19 21.96 9.78
N THR A 18 9.27 21.10 10.22
CA THR A 18 7.95 20.96 9.61
C THR A 18 7.16 22.27 9.63
N THR A 19 7.17 22.96 10.77
CA THR A 19 6.48 24.27 10.90
C THR A 19 7.08 25.32 9.98
N GLN A 20 8.41 25.37 9.86
CA GLN A 20 9.10 26.26 8.93
C GLN A 20 8.70 25.96 7.46
N LEU A 21 8.67 24.68 7.07
CA LEU A 21 8.25 24.26 5.72
C LEU A 21 6.80 24.66 5.43
N ILE A 22 5.90 24.41 6.37
CA ILE A 22 4.48 24.74 6.22
C ILE A 22 4.29 26.25 6.02
N ALA A 23 4.94 27.07 6.86
CA ALA A 23 4.85 28.53 6.77
C ALA A 23 5.34 29.04 5.40
N ASN A 24 6.52 28.59 4.96
CA ASN A 24 7.09 28.97 3.68
C ASN A 24 6.20 28.53 2.50
N PHE A 25 5.74 27.30 2.50
CA PHE A 25 4.92 26.76 1.42
C PHE A 25 3.53 27.39 1.36
N THR A 26 2.94 27.69 2.50
CA THR A 26 1.67 28.44 2.57
C THR A 26 1.83 29.83 1.94
N THR A 27 2.93 30.52 2.26
CA THR A 27 3.25 31.82 1.66
C THR A 27 3.41 31.71 0.14
N ARG A 28 4.12 30.70 -0.35
CA ARG A 28 4.29 30.48 -1.81
C ARG A 28 2.99 30.19 -2.52
N ILE A 29 2.12 29.36 -1.92
CA ILE A 29 0.80 29.03 -2.48
C ILE A 29 -0.03 30.30 -2.59
N ASN A 30 -0.09 31.10 -1.53
CA ASN A 30 -0.92 32.31 -1.46
C ASN A 30 -0.47 33.41 -2.42
N HIS A 31 0.85 33.51 -2.69
CA HIS A 31 1.39 34.53 -3.59
C HIS A 31 1.60 34.02 -5.04
N SER A 32 1.26 32.78 -5.32
CA SER A 32 1.43 32.24 -6.68
C SER A 32 0.32 32.76 -7.60
N ASN A 33 0.70 33.10 -8.84
CA ASN A 33 -0.24 33.45 -9.90
C ASN A 33 -0.65 32.21 -10.73
N THR A 34 -0.10 31.05 -10.43
CA THR A 34 -0.36 29.82 -11.18
C THR A 34 -1.57 29.08 -10.62
N PRO A 35 -2.68 28.92 -11.38
CA PRO A 35 -3.90 28.26 -10.87
C PRO A 35 -3.67 26.84 -10.31
N ARG A 36 -2.67 26.14 -10.83
CA ARG A 36 -2.28 24.82 -10.32
C ARG A 36 -1.73 24.88 -8.90
N ILE A 37 -0.92 25.89 -8.60
CA ILE A 37 -0.28 26.07 -7.30
C ILE A 37 -1.31 26.59 -6.28
N GLN A 38 -2.16 27.53 -6.68
CA GLN A 38 -3.21 28.09 -5.81
C GLN A 38 -4.22 27.05 -5.28
N ARG A 39 -4.39 25.92 -5.98
CA ARG A 39 -5.28 24.82 -5.55
C ARG A 39 -4.65 23.91 -4.51
N LEU A 40 -3.33 24.02 -4.28
CA LEU A 40 -2.62 23.15 -3.36
C LEU A 40 -3.07 23.41 -1.92
N THR A 41 -3.34 22.33 -1.22
CA THR A 41 -3.59 22.33 0.23
C THR A 41 -2.48 21.58 0.94
N ILE A 42 -2.10 22.04 2.13
CA ILE A 42 -1.07 21.40 2.95
C ILE A 42 -1.75 20.59 4.05
N HIS A 43 -1.39 19.31 4.15
CA HIS A 43 -1.81 18.43 5.23
C HIS A 43 -0.61 18.05 6.08
N HIS A 44 -0.58 18.51 7.31
CA HIS A 44 0.39 18.10 8.32
C HIS A 44 -0.13 16.88 9.07
N ILE A 45 0.57 15.78 8.99
CA ILE A 45 0.24 14.53 9.68
C ILE A 45 1.38 14.22 10.63
N SER A 46 1.08 14.24 11.93
CA SER A 46 2.06 13.96 12.99
C SER A 46 1.44 13.01 14.01
N ASP A 47 2.30 12.42 14.86
CA ASP A 47 1.85 11.59 15.96
C ASP A 47 0.89 12.37 16.88
N ASP A 48 1.22 13.64 17.17
CA ASP A 48 0.37 14.51 18.00
C ASP A 48 -0.99 14.80 17.34
N ALA A 49 -1.00 15.08 16.04
CA ALA A 49 -2.26 15.30 15.30
C ALA A 49 -3.15 14.05 15.24
N LEU A 50 -2.54 12.87 15.34
CA LEU A 50 -3.24 11.59 15.38
C LEU A 50 -3.52 11.11 16.81
N SER A 51 -3.22 11.94 17.83
CA SER A 51 -3.36 11.59 19.24
C SER A 51 -2.63 10.31 19.65
N LEU A 52 -1.49 10.05 19.03
CA LEU A 52 -0.63 8.92 19.35
C LEU A 52 0.34 9.31 20.48
N PRO A 53 0.19 8.73 21.67
CA PRO A 53 1.08 9.05 22.77
C PRO A 53 2.48 8.45 22.53
N ARG A 54 3.52 9.04 23.08
CA ARG A 54 4.91 8.58 22.90
C ARG A 54 5.17 7.16 23.41
N THR A 55 4.34 6.69 24.32
CA THR A 55 4.35 5.31 24.84
C THR A 55 4.04 4.24 23.78
N VAL A 56 3.47 4.62 22.61
CA VAL A 56 3.24 3.67 21.51
C VAL A 56 4.53 3.03 21.01
N TYR A 57 5.67 3.70 21.20
CA TYR A 57 6.99 3.20 20.78
C TYR A 57 7.65 2.24 21.79
N ALA A 58 7.01 2.00 22.94
CA ALA A 58 7.54 1.11 23.99
C ALA A 58 7.43 -0.39 23.62
N THR A 59 6.45 -0.76 22.79
CA THR A 59 6.26 -2.15 22.37
C THR A 59 6.14 -2.29 20.85
N ALA A 60 6.64 -3.39 20.29
CA ALA A 60 6.59 -3.65 18.85
C ALA A 60 5.13 -3.70 18.30
N ARG A 61 4.17 -4.13 19.11
CA ARG A 61 2.76 -4.21 18.72
C ARG A 61 2.14 -2.82 18.60
N SER A 62 2.22 -2.00 19.65
CA SER A 62 1.68 -0.63 19.64
C SER A 62 2.35 0.24 18.59
N GLU A 63 3.66 0.08 18.39
CA GLU A 63 4.42 0.75 17.36
C GLU A 63 3.94 0.37 15.94
N LYS A 64 3.66 -0.92 15.70
CA LYS A 64 3.08 -1.37 14.43
C LYS A 64 1.70 -0.74 14.18
N ASP A 65 0.85 -0.68 15.19
CA ASP A 65 -0.48 -0.09 15.11
C ASP A 65 -0.39 1.43 14.88
N ALA A 66 0.55 2.12 15.53
CA ALA A 66 0.82 3.54 15.31
C ALA A 66 1.26 3.81 13.87
N ARG A 67 2.18 3.02 13.31
CA ARG A 67 2.58 3.12 11.90
C ARG A 67 1.42 2.84 10.94
N ALA A 68 0.56 1.88 11.25
CA ALA A 68 -0.63 1.61 10.44
C ALA A 68 -1.60 2.79 10.45
N THR A 69 -1.80 3.43 11.59
CA THR A 69 -2.62 4.64 11.77
C THR A 69 -2.06 5.80 10.95
N LEU A 70 -0.75 6.06 11.05
CA LEU A 70 -0.06 7.10 10.28
C LEU A 70 -0.18 6.84 8.77
N SER A 71 0.12 5.64 8.31
CA SER A 71 0.00 5.24 6.90
C SER A 71 -1.42 5.42 6.38
N SER A 72 -2.42 5.02 7.15
CA SER A 72 -3.84 5.18 6.81
C SER A 72 -4.25 6.64 6.70
N ALA A 73 -3.76 7.51 7.62
CA ALA A 73 -4.02 8.95 7.58
C ALA A 73 -3.40 9.59 6.32
N ILE A 74 -2.15 9.24 6.00
CA ILE A 74 -1.47 9.71 4.79
C ILE A 74 -2.25 9.30 3.54
N LYS A 75 -2.64 8.02 3.41
CA LYS A 75 -3.39 7.51 2.27
C LYS A 75 -4.69 8.25 2.00
N ARG A 76 -5.42 8.62 3.06
CA ARG A 76 -6.72 9.30 2.93
C ARG A 76 -6.62 10.69 2.30
N VAL A 77 -5.51 11.40 2.54
CA VAL A 77 -5.32 12.78 2.07
C VAL A 77 -4.35 12.90 0.89
N LEU A 78 -3.67 11.81 0.54
CA LEU A 78 -2.71 11.80 -0.56
C LEU A 78 -3.44 11.82 -1.91
N THR A 79 -3.71 13.02 -2.40
CA THR A 79 -4.39 13.29 -3.68
C THR A 79 -3.50 14.16 -4.58
N ARG A 80 -3.98 14.47 -5.79
CA ARG A 80 -3.21 15.29 -6.75
C ARG A 80 -3.09 16.77 -6.37
N ASP A 81 -3.91 17.26 -5.45
CA ASP A 81 -3.96 18.68 -5.08
C ASP A 81 -3.55 18.93 -3.63
N THR A 82 -2.87 17.95 -2.99
CA THR A 82 -2.43 18.03 -1.61
C THR A 82 -0.92 17.90 -1.48
N ILE A 83 -0.29 18.71 -0.62
CA ILE A 83 1.07 18.53 -0.12
C ILE A 83 0.94 17.86 1.24
N VAL A 84 1.38 16.62 1.35
CA VAL A 84 1.33 15.87 2.61
C VAL A 84 2.69 15.90 3.27
N ILE A 85 2.78 16.40 4.49
CA ILE A 85 4.00 16.39 5.31
C ILE A 85 3.79 15.41 6.46
N ALA A 86 4.52 14.32 6.44
CA ALA A 86 4.48 13.27 7.46
C ALA A 86 5.59 13.55 8.51
N ASP A 87 5.20 14.23 9.59
CA ASP A 87 6.04 14.58 10.73
C ASP A 87 5.97 13.52 11.82
N ALA A 88 6.67 12.42 11.60
CA ALA A 88 6.80 11.31 12.52
C ALA A 88 8.28 10.87 12.56
N PRO A 89 8.69 9.96 13.44
CA PRO A 89 10.10 9.52 13.48
C PRO A 89 10.61 8.99 12.14
N ASN A 90 9.80 8.26 11.38
CA ASN A 90 10.12 7.68 10.06
C ASN A 90 11.49 6.98 10.03
N TYR A 91 11.88 6.38 11.16
CA TYR A 91 13.20 5.83 11.42
C TYR A 91 13.47 4.47 10.77
N ILE A 92 12.42 3.74 10.35
CA ILE A 92 12.54 2.42 9.71
C ILE A 92 12.54 2.60 8.19
N LYS A 93 13.62 2.17 7.51
CA LYS A 93 13.71 2.25 6.04
C LYS A 93 12.57 1.52 5.32
N GLY A 94 12.13 0.37 5.85
CA GLY A 94 11.02 -0.39 5.30
C GLY A 94 9.70 0.37 5.35
N PHE A 95 9.48 1.20 6.38
CA PHE A 95 8.31 2.05 6.48
C PHE A 95 8.39 3.24 5.51
N ARG A 96 9.56 3.87 5.35
CA ARG A 96 9.75 4.90 4.32
C ARG A 96 9.53 4.34 2.91
N TYR A 97 10.01 3.12 2.64
CA TYR A 97 9.73 2.42 1.39
C TYR A 97 8.24 2.17 1.17
N GLN A 98 7.50 1.77 2.20
CA GLN A 98 6.05 1.59 2.12
C GLN A 98 5.35 2.90 1.73
N LEU A 99 5.66 4.01 2.40
CA LEU A 99 5.08 5.32 2.10
C LEU A 99 5.46 5.83 0.70
N TYR A 100 6.69 5.57 0.27
CA TYR A 100 7.11 5.81 -1.12
C TYR A 100 6.25 5.02 -2.13
N CYS A 101 5.92 3.76 -1.85
CA CYS A 101 5.05 2.96 -2.72
C CYS A 101 3.63 3.54 -2.79
N GLU A 102 3.11 4.09 -1.68
CA GLU A 102 1.81 4.79 -1.68
C GLU A 102 1.84 6.04 -2.57
N ALA A 103 2.89 6.88 -2.44
CA ALA A 103 3.07 8.05 -3.30
C ALA A 103 3.18 7.65 -4.78
N LYS A 104 3.94 6.59 -5.07
CA LYS A 104 4.08 6.04 -6.41
C LYS A 104 2.75 5.52 -6.99
N ALA A 105 1.92 4.88 -6.17
CA ALA A 105 0.62 4.34 -6.60
C ALA A 105 -0.33 5.46 -7.09
N VAL A 106 -0.31 6.62 -6.44
CA VAL A 106 -1.10 7.79 -6.85
C VAL A 106 -0.34 8.72 -7.80
N GLN A 107 0.82 8.30 -8.30
CA GLN A 107 1.66 9.04 -9.25
C GLN A 107 2.05 10.43 -8.74
N THR A 108 2.53 10.50 -7.50
CA THR A 108 2.95 11.74 -6.87
C THR A 108 4.44 11.69 -6.51
N PRO A 109 5.18 12.82 -6.57
CA PRO A 109 6.56 12.85 -6.12
C PRO A 109 6.64 12.68 -4.60
N SER A 110 7.75 12.13 -4.14
CA SER A 110 8.07 12.03 -2.71
C SER A 110 9.52 12.39 -2.45
N CYS A 111 9.80 12.96 -1.29
CA CYS A 111 11.15 13.20 -0.80
C CYS A 111 11.27 12.86 0.68
N VAL A 112 12.52 12.79 1.13
CA VAL A 112 12.83 12.69 2.55
C VAL A 112 13.58 13.98 2.96
N VAL A 113 13.12 14.58 4.04
CA VAL A 113 13.79 15.67 4.72
C VAL A 113 14.38 15.11 6.01
N HIS A 114 15.69 14.97 6.04
CA HIS A 114 16.43 14.46 7.18
C HIS A 114 16.91 15.59 8.08
N VAL A 115 16.46 15.58 9.33
CA VAL A 115 16.92 16.53 10.34
C VAL A 115 18.16 15.96 11.01
N GLY A 116 19.33 16.47 10.56
CA GLY A 116 20.65 15.96 10.90
C GLY A 116 21.18 16.52 12.23
N THR A 117 20.47 16.27 13.33
CA THR A 117 20.88 16.62 14.69
C THR A 117 21.64 15.46 15.31
N SER A 118 22.81 15.74 15.94
CA SER A 118 23.58 14.66 16.57
C SER A 118 22.83 14.01 17.75
N ALA A 119 23.16 12.75 18.04
CA ALA A 119 22.51 12.02 19.14
C ALA A 119 22.74 12.70 20.51
N GLU A 120 23.94 13.30 20.71
CA GLU A 120 24.28 14.05 21.92
C GLU A 120 23.33 15.25 22.06
N LYS A 121 23.18 16.03 20.99
CA LYS A 121 22.30 17.19 20.99
C LYS A 121 20.84 16.80 21.19
N CYS A 122 20.42 15.68 20.62
CA CYS A 122 19.07 15.14 20.85
C CYS A 122 18.85 14.76 22.32
N ARG A 123 19.85 14.24 23.04
CA ARG A 123 19.76 13.95 24.47
C ARG A 123 19.62 15.22 25.31
N GLU A 124 20.36 16.28 24.99
CA GLU A 124 20.22 17.58 25.63
C GLU A 124 18.82 18.15 25.46
N LEU A 125 18.32 18.16 24.22
CA LEU A 125 16.97 18.64 23.89
C LEU A 125 15.88 17.77 24.53
N HIS A 126 16.11 16.47 24.62
CA HIS A 126 15.21 15.54 25.26
C HIS A 126 15.08 15.82 26.77
N ALA A 127 16.20 16.04 27.45
CA ALA A 127 16.23 16.34 28.88
C ALA A 127 15.51 17.67 29.23
N SER A 128 15.49 18.63 28.29
CA SER A 128 14.81 19.92 28.46
C SER A 128 13.36 19.94 27.94
N SER A 129 12.87 18.82 27.39
CA SER A 129 11.54 18.76 26.79
C SER A 129 10.43 18.72 27.85
N THR A 130 9.33 19.42 27.60
CA THR A 130 8.14 19.39 28.45
C THR A 130 7.33 18.09 28.34
N ASN A 131 7.52 17.35 27.24
CA ASN A 131 6.88 16.04 27.01
C ASN A 131 7.93 15.06 26.46
N PRO A 132 8.87 14.56 27.29
CA PRO A 132 9.92 13.64 26.84
C PRO A 132 9.37 12.23 26.59
N TYR A 133 10.09 11.44 25.81
CA TYR A 133 9.93 9.98 25.81
C TYR A 133 10.44 9.41 27.14
N GLU A 134 10.02 8.20 27.49
CA GLU A 134 10.74 7.45 28.52
C GLU A 134 12.18 7.20 28.06
N ASN A 135 13.18 7.34 28.96
CA ASN A 135 14.58 7.27 28.59
C ASN A 135 14.97 5.99 27.85
N GLU A 136 14.41 4.84 28.27
CA GLU A 136 14.65 3.56 27.60
C GLU A 136 14.11 3.56 26.18
N VAL A 137 12.90 4.09 25.97
CA VAL A 137 12.27 4.20 24.64
C VAL A 137 13.07 5.16 23.77
N PHE A 138 13.52 6.29 24.32
CA PHE A 138 14.32 7.28 23.60
C PHE A 138 15.63 6.69 23.06
N GLU A 139 16.42 6.05 23.93
CA GLU A 139 17.71 5.43 23.54
C GLU A 139 17.48 4.25 22.57
N ASN A 140 16.42 3.49 22.75
CA ASN A 140 16.05 2.42 21.83
C ASN A 140 15.67 2.96 20.44
N LEU A 141 14.97 4.08 20.34
CA LEU A 141 14.66 4.74 19.06
C LEU A 141 15.93 5.27 18.38
N ILE A 142 16.88 5.84 19.11
CA ILE A 142 18.19 6.25 18.57
C ILE A 142 18.93 5.03 18.03
N PHE A 143 19.02 3.96 18.81
CA PHE A 143 19.73 2.73 18.43
C PHE A 143 19.15 2.07 17.17
N ARG A 144 17.83 2.09 17.01
CA ARG A 144 17.14 1.47 15.87
C ARG A 144 16.99 2.40 14.66
N TYR A 145 17.50 3.61 14.72
CA TYR A 145 17.35 4.56 13.63
C TYR A 145 18.13 4.13 12.40
N GLU A 146 17.43 3.92 11.31
CA GLU A 146 17.99 3.62 10.00
C GLU A 146 18.04 4.92 9.19
N GLU A 147 19.21 5.57 9.15
CA GLU A 147 19.41 6.84 8.49
C GLU A 147 19.02 6.78 7.00
N PRO A 148 18.33 7.80 6.48
CA PRO A 148 18.00 7.88 5.05
C PRO A 148 19.26 7.95 4.21
N ASN A 149 19.23 7.28 3.05
CA ASN A 149 20.33 7.29 2.10
C ASN A 149 19.84 7.70 0.72
N GLY A 150 20.31 8.83 0.21
CA GLY A 150 19.92 9.38 -1.10
C GLY A 150 20.22 8.48 -2.31
N MET A 151 21.05 7.44 -2.14
CA MET A 151 21.26 6.42 -3.18
C MET A 151 20.07 5.45 -3.30
N ASN A 152 19.24 5.37 -2.27
CA ASN A 152 18.01 4.59 -2.31
C ASN A 152 16.91 5.41 -2.98
N ARG A 153 16.25 4.81 -3.97
CA ARG A 153 15.17 5.48 -4.72
C ARG A 153 13.98 5.93 -3.86
N TRP A 154 13.74 5.32 -2.73
CA TRP A 154 12.65 5.67 -1.79
C TRP A 154 13.03 6.74 -0.80
N ASP A 155 14.32 7.00 -0.62
CA ASP A 155 14.83 8.10 0.17
C ASP A 155 15.26 9.30 -0.72
N SER A 156 15.13 9.18 -2.05
CA SER A 156 15.55 10.21 -3.02
C SER A 156 14.35 10.97 -3.60
N PRO A 157 14.43 12.32 -3.73
CA PRO A 157 15.51 13.17 -3.28
C PRO A 157 15.59 13.26 -1.75
N LEU A 158 16.80 13.36 -1.23
CA LEU A 158 17.10 13.50 0.19
C LEU A 158 17.65 14.90 0.47
N PHE A 159 16.99 15.62 1.37
CA PHE A 159 17.41 16.94 1.85
C PHE A 159 17.82 16.82 3.31
N THR A 160 19.09 16.99 3.59
CA THR A 160 19.60 16.96 4.98
C THR A 160 19.70 18.38 5.50
N ILE A 161 19.10 18.63 6.66
CA ILE A 161 19.12 19.93 7.35
C ILE A 161 19.95 19.75 8.64
N PRO A 162 21.18 20.26 8.69
CA PRO A 162 21.96 20.32 9.92
C PRO A 162 21.22 21.08 11.03
N PHE A 163 21.53 20.76 12.28
CA PHE A 163 20.91 21.45 13.42
C PHE A 163 21.19 22.94 13.43
N GLU A 164 22.41 23.32 13.05
CA GLU A 164 22.92 24.68 13.05
C GLU A 164 22.33 25.56 11.96
N ASP A 165 21.76 24.97 10.90
CA ASP A 165 21.16 25.72 9.80
C ASP A 165 19.91 26.45 10.30
N PRO A 166 19.78 27.76 10.03
CA PRO A 166 18.58 28.50 10.46
C PRO A 166 17.34 28.05 9.74
N ASP A 167 17.46 27.74 8.47
CA ASP A 167 16.32 27.44 7.57
C ASP A 167 16.52 26.16 6.76
N PRO A 168 15.41 25.45 6.44
CA PRO A 168 15.43 24.40 5.43
C PRO A 168 15.76 24.93 4.02
N PRO A 169 16.27 24.09 3.10
CA PRO A 169 16.48 24.44 1.70
C PRO A 169 15.13 24.50 0.95
N TYR A 170 14.36 25.54 1.23
CA TYR A 170 12.97 25.68 0.76
C TYR A 170 12.83 25.60 -0.76
N ASP A 171 13.76 26.23 -1.51
CA ASP A 171 13.69 26.33 -2.97
C ASP A 171 13.89 24.96 -3.61
N GLU A 172 14.87 24.21 -3.13
CA GLU A 172 15.21 22.88 -3.66
C GLU A 172 14.08 21.89 -3.35
N ILE A 173 13.54 21.92 -2.12
CA ILE A 173 12.41 21.06 -1.74
C ILE A 173 11.17 21.42 -2.55
N TRP A 174 10.87 22.71 -2.72
CA TRP A 174 9.74 23.17 -3.51
C TRP A 174 9.88 22.75 -4.97
N GLU A 175 11.03 22.99 -5.59
CA GLU A 175 11.29 22.62 -6.99
C GLU A 175 11.14 21.11 -7.21
N ALA A 176 11.71 20.31 -6.32
CA ALA A 176 11.61 18.84 -6.41
C ALA A 176 10.18 18.33 -6.26
N MET A 177 9.35 19.00 -5.44
CA MET A 177 8.03 18.53 -5.05
C MET A 177 6.88 19.16 -5.85
N VAL A 178 6.96 20.45 -6.11
CA VAL A 178 5.88 21.21 -6.77
C VAL A 178 6.30 21.61 -8.20
N GLY A 179 7.59 21.85 -8.41
CA GLY A 179 8.14 22.39 -9.65
C GLY A 179 7.95 23.89 -9.76
N SER A 180 8.64 24.50 -10.71
CA SER A 180 8.50 25.92 -11.08
C SER A 180 7.48 26.11 -12.21
N ASP A 181 7.20 27.36 -12.54
CA ASP A 181 6.37 27.70 -13.70
C ASP A 181 6.96 27.14 -14.99
N GLY A 182 6.24 26.20 -15.60
CA GLY A 182 6.65 25.49 -16.82
C GLY A 182 7.31 24.13 -16.62
N SER A 183 7.79 23.80 -15.40
CA SER A 183 8.31 22.47 -15.07
C SER A 183 7.32 21.68 -14.17
N LYS A 184 7.19 20.38 -14.47
CA LYS A 184 6.46 19.46 -13.58
C LYS A 184 7.47 18.63 -12.81
N PRO A 185 7.21 18.35 -11.53
CA PRO A 185 8.09 17.50 -10.75
C PRO A 185 8.21 16.11 -11.39
N LYS A 186 9.37 15.49 -11.24
CA LYS A 186 9.63 14.16 -11.75
C LYS A 186 8.84 13.12 -10.95
N VAL A 187 7.83 12.53 -11.59
CA VAL A 187 6.99 11.50 -10.99
C VAL A 187 7.43 10.12 -11.47
N VAL A 188 7.69 9.23 -10.54
CA VAL A 188 8.00 7.82 -10.86
C VAL A 188 6.70 7.09 -11.16
N ARG A 189 6.52 6.67 -12.41
CA ARG A 189 5.34 5.89 -12.82
C ARG A 189 5.38 4.49 -12.22
N PRO A 190 4.22 3.94 -11.80
CA PRO A 190 4.13 2.54 -11.41
C PRO A 190 4.57 1.64 -12.56
N ASN A 191 5.38 0.63 -12.26
CA ASN A 191 5.65 -0.43 -13.23
C ASN A 191 4.50 -1.44 -13.16
N ALA A 192 4.04 -1.94 -14.31
CA ALA A 192 3.00 -2.96 -14.39
C ALA A 192 3.32 -4.21 -13.52
N ALA A 193 4.61 -4.54 -13.36
CA ALA A 193 5.06 -5.63 -12.49
C ALA A 193 4.91 -5.34 -10.97
N THR A 194 4.76 -4.06 -10.58
CA THR A 194 4.63 -3.63 -9.17
C THR A 194 3.24 -3.09 -8.82
N VAL A 195 2.36 -2.99 -9.81
CA VAL A 195 0.94 -2.71 -9.55
C VAL A 195 0.38 -3.95 -8.88
N LEU A 196 0.02 -3.83 -7.60
CA LEU A 196 -0.78 -4.85 -6.95
C LEU A 196 -2.03 -5.03 -7.81
N LYS A 197 -2.21 -6.23 -8.36
CA LYS A 197 -3.50 -6.58 -8.97
C LYS A 197 -4.57 -6.26 -7.92
N PRO A 198 -5.68 -5.61 -8.28
CA PRO A 198 -6.76 -5.39 -7.32
C PRO A 198 -7.03 -6.70 -6.63
N ALA A 199 -7.18 -6.66 -5.30
CA ALA A 199 -7.64 -7.82 -4.54
C ALA A 199 -8.84 -8.37 -5.31
N ALA A 200 -8.84 -9.67 -5.62
CA ALA A 200 -9.92 -10.31 -6.34
C ALA A 200 -11.23 -9.75 -5.81
N GLU A 201 -12.14 -9.35 -6.69
CA GLU A 201 -13.43 -8.75 -6.32
C GLU A 201 -13.97 -9.49 -5.11
N GLN A 202 -14.45 -8.79 -4.08
CA GLN A 202 -14.86 -9.39 -2.80
C GLN A 202 -15.75 -10.63 -2.97
N ASN A 203 -16.36 -10.80 -4.14
CA ASN A 203 -17.22 -11.91 -4.51
C ASN A 203 -16.56 -12.98 -5.37
N TYR A 204 -15.29 -12.81 -5.83
CA TYR A 204 -14.69 -13.78 -6.76
C TYR A 204 -14.64 -15.20 -6.20
N LEU A 205 -14.16 -15.37 -4.97
CA LEU A 205 -14.09 -16.68 -4.33
C LEU A 205 -15.49 -17.29 -4.12
N TYR A 206 -16.47 -16.46 -3.82
CA TYR A 206 -17.86 -16.88 -3.71
C TYR A 206 -18.42 -17.34 -5.07
N GLU A 207 -18.19 -16.55 -6.14
CA GLU A 207 -18.61 -16.91 -7.49
C GLU A 207 -17.89 -18.16 -8.01
N LEU A 208 -16.59 -18.31 -7.70
CA LEU A 208 -15.81 -19.50 -8.04
C LEU A 208 -16.39 -20.74 -7.34
N ASP A 209 -16.67 -20.65 -6.06
CA ASP A 209 -17.25 -21.73 -5.27
C ASP A 209 -18.67 -22.08 -5.76
N ARG A 210 -19.51 -21.08 -5.93
CA ARG A 210 -20.88 -21.22 -6.39
C ARG A 210 -20.97 -21.83 -7.79
N THR A 211 -20.26 -21.24 -8.76
CA THR A 211 -20.31 -21.70 -10.16
C THR A 211 -19.82 -23.13 -10.32
N THR A 212 -18.72 -23.48 -9.65
CA THR A 212 -18.23 -24.88 -9.68
C THR A 212 -19.16 -25.85 -8.98
N SER A 213 -19.86 -25.42 -7.90
CA SER A 213 -20.87 -26.23 -7.23
C SER A 213 -22.11 -26.47 -8.10
N GLU A 214 -22.56 -25.42 -8.81
CA GLU A 214 -23.68 -25.52 -9.78
C GLU A 214 -23.38 -26.57 -10.86
N VAL A 215 -22.18 -26.56 -11.43
CA VAL A 215 -21.75 -27.54 -12.46
C VAL A 215 -21.71 -28.96 -11.92
N ILE A 216 -21.15 -29.18 -10.72
CA ILE A 216 -21.16 -30.50 -10.08
C ILE A 216 -22.61 -30.98 -9.82
N GLY A 217 -23.49 -30.08 -9.41
CA GLY A 217 -24.91 -30.38 -9.23
C GLY A 217 -25.58 -30.89 -10.52
N LEU A 218 -25.27 -30.26 -11.66
CA LEU A 218 -25.79 -30.68 -12.98
C LEU A 218 -25.32 -32.12 -13.35
N ILE A 219 -24.03 -32.39 -13.15
CA ILE A 219 -23.46 -33.73 -13.39
C ILE A 219 -24.12 -34.76 -12.49
N THR A 220 -24.29 -34.44 -11.20
CA THR A 220 -24.89 -35.35 -10.22
C THR A 220 -26.37 -35.63 -10.55
N ALA A 221 -27.15 -34.62 -10.96
CA ALA A 221 -28.52 -34.76 -11.39
C ALA A 221 -28.62 -35.65 -12.62
N TRP A 222 -27.78 -35.40 -13.64
CA TRP A 222 -27.74 -36.22 -14.86
C TRP A 222 -27.44 -37.69 -14.56
N LEU A 223 -26.43 -37.96 -13.70
CA LEU A 223 -26.09 -39.32 -13.27
C LEU A 223 -27.24 -40.00 -12.48
N GLY A 224 -28.05 -39.24 -11.75
CA GLY A 224 -29.22 -39.72 -11.04
C GLY A 224 -30.37 -40.12 -11.98
N ASP A 225 -30.53 -39.38 -13.08
CA ASP A 225 -31.54 -39.64 -14.10
C ASP A 225 -31.16 -40.76 -15.06
N HIS A 226 -29.85 -41.10 -15.16
CA HIS A 226 -29.30 -42.15 -16.04
C HIS A 226 -28.49 -43.21 -15.26
N PRO A 227 -29.13 -43.98 -14.37
CA PRO A 227 -28.42 -44.92 -13.51
C PRO A 227 -27.85 -46.10 -14.34
N GLY A 228 -26.52 -46.24 -14.30
CA GLY A 228 -25.81 -47.32 -15.00
C GLY A 228 -25.41 -46.98 -16.44
N GLU A 229 -25.79 -45.86 -16.97
CA GLU A 229 -25.29 -45.37 -18.26
C GLU A 229 -24.02 -44.57 -18.05
N GLY A 230 -22.89 -45.08 -18.61
CA GLY A 230 -21.65 -44.31 -18.74
C GLY A 230 -21.56 -43.68 -20.12
N GLY A 231 -20.84 -42.59 -20.24
CA GLY A 231 -20.53 -41.96 -21.53
C GLY A 231 -21.67 -41.08 -22.07
N GLY A 232 -22.08 -40.07 -21.33
CA GLY A 232 -23.09 -39.07 -21.78
C GLY A 232 -22.53 -37.67 -21.89
N GLU A 233 -23.31 -36.79 -22.50
CA GLU A 233 -23.00 -35.35 -22.59
C GLU A 233 -23.93 -34.55 -21.68
N VAL A 234 -23.34 -33.72 -20.83
CA VAL A 234 -24.09 -32.83 -19.94
C VAL A 234 -23.93 -31.39 -20.43
N SER A 235 -25.05 -30.79 -20.84
CA SER A 235 -25.06 -29.36 -21.22
C SER A 235 -25.03 -28.49 -19.99
N VAL A 236 -24.13 -27.49 -20.00
CA VAL A 236 -24.00 -26.53 -18.91
C VAL A 236 -24.55 -25.18 -19.37
N GLN A 237 -25.64 -24.75 -18.76
CA GLN A 237 -26.34 -23.53 -19.13
C GLN A 237 -25.38 -22.29 -18.95
N GLY A 238 -25.10 -21.57 -20.06
CA GLY A 238 -24.21 -20.43 -20.10
C GLY A 238 -22.72 -20.78 -20.30
N SER A 239 -22.43 -21.99 -20.75
CA SER A 239 -21.18 -22.40 -21.39
C SER A 239 -21.44 -22.75 -22.84
N GLU A 240 -20.49 -22.50 -23.73
CA GLU A 240 -20.51 -22.93 -25.13
C GLU A 240 -20.13 -24.44 -25.29
N GLN A 241 -19.60 -25.02 -24.23
CA GLN A 241 -19.09 -26.39 -24.23
C GLN A 241 -19.97 -27.33 -23.39
N THR A 242 -20.00 -28.62 -23.77
CA THR A 242 -20.61 -29.70 -23.04
C THR A 242 -19.60 -30.49 -22.24
N ILE A 243 -20.02 -31.13 -21.16
CA ILE A 243 -19.20 -32.04 -20.38
C ILE A 243 -19.39 -33.42 -20.92
N SER A 244 -18.31 -34.05 -21.42
CA SER A 244 -18.30 -35.43 -21.87
C SER A 244 -17.96 -36.37 -20.70
N LEU A 245 -18.94 -37.09 -20.21
CA LEU A 245 -18.72 -38.04 -19.12
C LEU A 245 -18.02 -39.31 -19.59
N PRO A 246 -17.13 -39.89 -18.80
CA PRO A 246 -16.45 -41.14 -19.11
C PRO A 246 -17.40 -42.35 -19.02
N LEU A 247 -17.04 -43.45 -19.67
CA LEU A 247 -17.81 -44.68 -19.62
C LEU A 247 -18.03 -45.22 -18.19
N ASN A 248 -17.04 -45.02 -17.33
CA ASN A 248 -17.16 -45.27 -15.90
C ASN A 248 -17.60 -43.99 -15.21
N ALA A 249 -18.88 -43.89 -14.82
CA ALA A 249 -19.43 -42.70 -14.20
C ALA A 249 -18.61 -42.23 -12.98
N PRO A 250 -18.21 -40.95 -12.93
CA PRO A 250 -17.41 -40.47 -11.82
C PRO A 250 -18.23 -40.39 -10.53
N SER A 251 -17.64 -40.89 -9.44
CA SER A 251 -18.29 -40.85 -8.14
C SER A 251 -18.31 -39.38 -7.58
N LEU A 252 -19.31 -39.09 -6.74
CA LEU A 252 -19.39 -37.76 -6.10
C LEU A 252 -18.11 -37.36 -5.37
N PRO A 253 -17.38 -38.22 -4.63
CA PRO A 253 -16.09 -37.89 -4.04
C PRO A 253 -15.03 -37.50 -5.07
N GLN A 254 -15.01 -38.15 -6.25
CA GLN A 254 -14.09 -37.79 -7.34
C GLN A 254 -14.41 -36.41 -7.90
N LEU A 255 -15.65 -36.12 -8.19
CA LEU A 255 -16.11 -34.80 -8.65
C LEU A 255 -15.75 -33.70 -7.64
N GLN A 256 -15.98 -33.94 -6.34
CA GLN A 256 -15.61 -33.01 -5.28
C GLN A 256 -14.10 -32.80 -5.13
N ARG A 257 -13.30 -33.82 -5.43
CA ARG A 257 -11.84 -33.72 -5.46
C ARG A 257 -11.39 -32.84 -6.62
N LEU A 258 -11.89 -33.05 -7.84
CA LEU A 258 -11.58 -32.24 -9.02
C LEU A 258 -11.98 -30.78 -8.80
N ARG A 259 -13.17 -30.54 -8.24
CA ARG A 259 -13.62 -29.19 -7.88
C ARG A 259 -12.63 -28.50 -6.92
N ARG A 260 -12.20 -29.16 -5.84
CA ARG A 260 -11.25 -28.58 -4.89
C ARG A 260 -9.89 -28.28 -5.54
N GLN A 261 -9.42 -29.14 -6.43
CA GLN A 261 -8.17 -28.90 -7.18
C GLN A 261 -8.31 -27.68 -8.09
N PHE A 262 -9.39 -27.58 -8.85
CA PHE A 262 -9.66 -26.42 -9.71
C PHE A 262 -9.75 -25.11 -8.92
N ILE A 263 -10.46 -25.10 -7.79
CA ILE A 263 -10.56 -23.94 -6.91
C ILE A 263 -9.17 -23.56 -6.38
N GLY A 264 -8.34 -24.53 -5.98
CA GLY A 264 -6.97 -24.30 -5.52
C GLY A 264 -6.10 -23.63 -6.58
N LEU A 265 -6.18 -24.08 -7.84
CA LEU A 265 -5.43 -23.52 -8.95
C LEU A 265 -5.86 -22.10 -9.33
N ASN A 266 -7.15 -21.79 -9.20
CA ASN A 266 -7.73 -20.53 -9.65
C ASN A 266 -7.97 -19.51 -8.52
N ARG A 267 -7.64 -19.85 -7.28
CA ARG A 267 -7.89 -19.00 -6.10
C ARG A 267 -7.25 -17.61 -6.17
N GLN A 268 -6.13 -17.47 -6.90
CA GLN A 268 -5.37 -16.22 -7.01
C GLN A 268 -5.68 -15.43 -8.29
N HIS A 269 -6.60 -15.93 -9.12
CA HIS A 269 -7.01 -15.28 -10.35
C HIS A 269 -8.33 -14.53 -10.15
N SER A 270 -8.58 -13.51 -10.98
CA SER A 270 -9.87 -12.82 -11.04
C SER A 270 -10.47 -13.06 -12.43
N LEU A 271 -11.47 -13.93 -12.51
CA LEU A 271 -12.14 -14.35 -13.74
C LEU A 271 -13.62 -13.95 -13.68
N SER A 272 -14.22 -13.63 -14.82
CA SER A 272 -15.66 -13.44 -14.91
C SER A 272 -16.40 -14.76 -14.69
N LYS A 273 -17.68 -14.70 -14.26
CA LYS A 273 -18.49 -15.88 -14.00
C LYS A 273 -18.61 -16.81 -15.21
N SER A 274 -18.79 -16.28 -16.43
CA SER A 274 -18.81 -17.09 -17.66
C SER A 274 -17.47 -17.81 -17.86
N ARG A 275 -16.36 -17.10 -17.68
CA ARG A 275 -15.03 -17.67 -17.86
C ARG A 275 -14.68 -18.74 -16.82
N ILE A 276 -15.16 -18.59 -15.57
CA ILE A 276 -15.02 -19.64 -14.55
C ILE A 276 -15.70 -20.93 -15.00
N ARG A 277 -16.90 -20.79 -15.55
CA ARG A 277 -17.72 -21.92 -16.00
C ARG A 277 -17.05 -22.66 -17.15
N ASP A 278 -16.65 -21.95 -18.20
CA ASP A 278 -15.98 -22.54 -19.37
C ASP A 278 -14.68 -23.25 -18.98
N LEU A 279 -13.82 -22.60 -18.21
CA LEU A 279 -12.58 -23.21 -17.74
C LEU A 279 -12.78 -24.41 -16.82
N PHE A 280 -13.87 -24.45 -16.06
CA PHE A 280 -14.17 -25.62 -15.23
C PHE A 280 -14.70 -26.78 -16.05
N VAL A 281 -15.51 -26.51 -17.09
CA VAL A 281 -15.94 -27.52 -18.07
C VAL A 281 -14.74 -28.10 -18.80
N ASP A 282 -13.84 -27.28 -19.33
CA ASP A 282 -12.58 -27.70 -19.95
C ASP A 282 -11.77 -28.60 -19.02
N TYR A 283 -11.56 -28.14 -17.78
CA TYR A 283 -10.79 -28.86 -16.78
C TYR A 283 -11.39 -30.25 -16.45
N LEU A 284 -12.72 -30.34 -16.39
CA LEU A 284 -13.39 -31.63 -16.17
C LEU A 284 -13.23 -32.55 -17.37
N ASN A 285 -13.42 -32.05 -18.60
CA ASN A 285 -13.24 -32.82 -19.82
C ASN A 285 -11.81 -33.37 -19.94
N ASP A 286 -10.79 -32.53 -19.68
CA ASP A 286 -9.39 -32.95 -19.66
C ASP A 286 -9.12 -34.03 -18.59
N SER A 287 -9.73 -33.84 -17.40
CA SER A 287 -9.56 -34.79 -16.28
C SER A 287 -10.26 -36.12 -16.48
N PHE A 288 -11.27 -36.18 -17.35
CA PHE A 288 -11.99 -37.42 -17.70
C PHE A 288 -11.36 -38.19 -18.85
N GLN A 289 -10.49 -37.54 -19.64
CA GLN A 289 -9.73 -38.17 -20.73
C GLN A 289 -8.41 -38.82 -20.27
N THR A 290 -7.97 -38.51 -19.05
CA THR A 290 -6.74 -39.02 -18.45
C THR A 290 -7.02 -40.24 -17.59
#